data_d1ca9a5e0dfc5b5f7c683e4d36b01a8b
#
_entry.id   d1ca9a5e0dfc5b5f7c683e4d36b01a8b
#
_cell.length_a   1.000
_cell.length_b   1.000
_cell.length_c   1.000
_cell.angle_alpha   90.00
_cell.angle_beta   90.00
_cell.angle_gamma   90.00
#
_symmetry.space_group_name_H-M   'P 1'
#
loop_
_entity.id
_entity.type
_entity.pdbx_description
1 polymer ?
#
loop_
_entity_poly.entity_id
_entity_poly.type
_entity_poly.pdbx_seq_one_letter_code
_entity_poly.pdbx_strand_id
1 'polypeptide(L)'
;FGYAYYAENTASLNILDIEGIEASAANVDNGTYPLARPLFLYSDATIMRSKPQVAAFIDFYLSYVNEEIVGVGYFPAHEEALKKGQALWLEAMKGLY
;
A
#
# COMPACT_ATOMS: atom_id res chain seq x y z
N PHE A 1 -5.75 -13.03 -11.77
CA PHE A 1 -4.71 -12.04 -12.08
C PHE A 1 -4.95 -10.77 -11.27
N GLY A 2 -3.87 -10.09 -10.88
CA GLY A 2 -3.95 -8.81 -10.19
C GLY A 2 -4.33 -7.66 -11.13
N TYR A 3 -4.86 -6.59 -10.56
CA TYR A 3 -5.26 -5.39 -11.31
C TYR A 3 -4.11 -4.79 -12.13
N ALA A 4 -2.88 -4.84 -11.62
CA ALA A 4 -1.71 -4.35 -12.34
C ALA A 4 -1.53 -5.01 -13.71
N TYR A 5 -1.77 -6.32 -13.78
CA TYR A 5 -1.69 -7.05 -15.05
C TYR A 5 -2.76 -6.58 -16.04
N TYR A 6 -3.99 -6.38 -15.57
CA TYR A 6 -5.04 -5.80 -16.40
C TYR A 6 -4.67 -4.39 -16.86
N ALA A 7 -4.16 -3.54 -15.98
CA ALA A 7 -3.83 -2.15 -16.30
C ALA A 7 -2.78 -2.04 -17.43
N GLU A 8 -1.86 -3.00 -17.51
CA GLU A 8 -0.86 -3.07 -18.58
C GLU A 8 -1.39 -3.68 -19.89
N ASN A 9 -2.55 -4.30 -19.87
CA ASN A 9 -3.10 -5.08 -20.99
C ASN A 9 -4.56 -4.69 -21.32
N THR A 10 -4.94 -3.44 -21.13
CA THR A 10 -6.32 -2.98 -21.33
C THR A 10 -6.86 -3.19 -22.76
N ALA A 11 -5.97 -3.22 -23.75
CA ALA A 11 -6.35 -3.45 -25.16
C ALA A 11 -6.76 -4.91 -25.43
N SER A 12 -6.32 -5.86 -24.64
CA SER A 12 -6.52 -7.30 -24.86
C SER A 12 -7.32 -8.00 -23.77
N LEU A 13 -7.55 -7.35 -22.63
CA LEU A 13 -8.28 -7.91 -21.50
C LEU A 13 -9.50 -7.06 -21.16
N ASN A 14 -10.57 -7.74 -20.76
CA ASN A 14 -11.74 -7.11 -20.16
C ASN A 14 -11.77 -7.37 -18.67
N ILE A 15 -12.05 -6.35 -17.90
CA ILE A 15 -12.30 -6.50 -16.47
C ILE A 15 -13.79 -6.75 -16.24
N LEU A 16 -14.10 -7.66 -15.34
CA LEU A 16 -15.47 -7.98 -14.97
C LEU A 16 -15.78 -7.40 -13.59
N ASP A 17 -17.01 -6.94 -13.42
CA ASP A 17 -17.52 -6.56 -12.12
C ASP A 17 -17.74 -7.82 -11.26
N ILE A 18 -17.47 -7.72 -9.98
CA ILE A 18 -17.73 -8.79 -9.01
C ILE A 18 -18.94 -8.40 -8.16
N GLU A 19 -19.98 -9.21 -8.22
CA GLU A 19 -21.26 -8.93 -7.55
C GLU A 19 -21.84 -7.55 -7.94
N GLY A 20 -21.60 -7.13 -9.19
CA GLY A 20 -22.03 -5.83 -9.69
C GLY A 20 -21.16 -4.67 -9.26
N ILE A 21 -20.02 -4.93 -8.64
CA ILE A 21 -19.13 -3.89 -8.12
C ILE A 21 -17.87 -3.83 -8.98
N GLU A 22 -17.59 -2.63 -9.52
CA GLU A 22 -16.42 -2.36 -10.34
C GLU A 22 -15.13 -2.40 -9.51
N ALA A 23 -14.07 -2.97 -10.10
CA ALA A 23 -12.73 -2.92 -9.53
C ALA A 23 -12.13 -1.50 -9.73
N SER A 24 -12.36 -0.62 -8.78
CA SER A 24 -11.89 0.76 -8.79
C SER A 24 -11.24 1.15 -7.47
N ALA A 25 -10.40 2.17 -7.50
CA ALA A 25 -9.77 2.70 -6.29
C ALA A 25 -10.81 3.09 -5.23
N ALA A 26 -11.91 3.73 -5.64
CA ALA A 26 -12.97 4.13 -4.73
C ALA A 26 -13.65 2.93 -4.07
N ASN A 27 -13.97 1.87 -4.83
CA ASN A 27 -14.63 0.67 -4.31
C ASN A 27 -13.71 -0.19 -3.45
N VAL A 28 -12.41 -0.17 -3.72
CA VAL A 28 -11.41 -0.81 -2.87
C VAL A 28 -11.25 -0.02 -1.56
N ASP A 29 -11.15 1.29 -1.65
CA ASP A 29 -10.95 2.17 -0.49
C ASP A 29 -12.13 2.13 0.48
N ASN A 30 -13.37 2.13 -0.03
CA ASN A 30 -14.56 2.08 0.82
C ASN A 30 -14.93 0.67 1.30
N GLY A 31 -14.18 -0.36 0.89
CA GLY A 31 -14.37 -1.73 1.33
C GLY A 31 -15.52 -2.49 0.64
N THR A 32 -16.12 -1.94 -0.42
CA THR A 32 -17.24 -2.62 -1.11
C THR A 32 -16.77 -3.68 -2.10
N TYR A 33 -15.56 -3.57 -2.65
CA TYR A 33 -15.04 -4.56 -3.59
C TYR A 33 -14.58 -5.82 -2.85
N PRO A 34 -15.18 -7.00 -3.11
CA PRO A 34 -15.01 -8.17 -2.23
C PRO A 34 -13.67 -8.90 -2.40
N LEU A 35 -12.98 -8.72 -3.52
CA LEU A 35 -11.72 -9.43 -3.80
C LEU A 35 -10.47 -8.60 -3.54
N ALA A 36 -10.61 -7.42 -2.95
CA ALA A 36 -9.48 -6.60 -2.56
C ALA A 36 -8.79 -7.16 -1.31
N ARG A 37 -7.47 -7.01 -1.28
CA ARG A 37 -6.66 -7.35 -0.10
C ARG A 37 -5.52 -6.37 0.05
N PRO A 38 -5.13 -6.04 1.29
CA PRO A 38 -3.98 -5.17 1.52
C PRO A 38 -2.67 -5.90 1.26
N LEU A 39 -1.65 -5.16 0.85
CA LEU A 39 -0.26 -5.59 0.86
C LEU A 39 0.44 -4.94 2.05
N PHE A 40 1.28 -5.69 2.73
CA PHE A 40 1.94 -5.27 3.95
C PHE A 40 3.44 -5.16 3.76
N LEU A 41 4.04 -4.19 4.43
CA LEU A 41 5.48 -4.10 4.63
C LEU A 41 5.78 -4.50 6.08
N TYR A 42 6.62 -5.52 6.27
CA TYR A 42 6.98 -6.03 7.59
C TYR A 42 8.39 -5.65 7.96
N SER A 43 8.57 -5.19 9.18
CA SER A 43 9.85 -4.97 9.81
C SER A 43 9.70 -5.06 11.33
N ASP A 44 10.78 -4.89 12.07
CA ASP A 44 10.73 -4.81 13.51
C ASP A 44 11.64 -3.70 14.04
N ALA A 45 11.39 -3.27 15.28
CA ALA A 45 12.12 -2.19 15.90
C ALA A 45 13.61 -2.52 16.08
N THR A 46 13.95 -3.76 16.38
CA THR A 46 15.35 -4.17 16.58
C THR A 46 16.17 -4.01 15.30
N ILE A 47 15.61 -4.47 14.17
CA ILE A 47 16.27 -4.33 12.85
C ILE A 47 16.39 -2.87 12.46
N MET A 48 15.33 -2.09 12.62
CA MET A 48 15.31 -0.67 12.27
C MET A 48 16.30 0.14 13.08
N ARG A 49 16.45 -0.19 14.37
CA ARG A 49 17.39 0.48 15.29
C ARG A 49 18.85 0.10 15.02
N SER A 50 19.11 -1.17 14.70
CA SER A 50 20.46 -1.65 14.42
C SER A 50 20.94 -1.32 13.01
N LYS A 51 20.00 -1.12 12.07
CA LYS A 51 20.29 -0.82 10.67
C LYS A 51 19.58 0.48 10.26
N PRO A 52 20.20 1.64 10.44
CA PRO A 52 19.58 2.93 10.13
C PRO A 52 19.09 3.05 8.69
N GLN A 53 19.74 2.39 7.73
CA GLN A 53 19.31 2.36 6.34
C GLN A 53 17.95 1.70 6.15
N VAL A 54 17.60 0.70 6.96
CA VAL A 54 16.28 0.07 6.93
C VAL A 54 15.22 1.04 7.45
N ALA A 55 15.47 1.69 8.56
CA ALA A 55 14.56 2.69 9.12
C ALA A 55 14.33 3.85 8.14
N ALA A 56 15.40 4.36 7.54
CA ALA A 56 15.32 5.44 6.54
C ALA A 56 14.53 5.02 5.29
N PHE A 57 14.73 3.81 4.81
CA PHE A 57 13.99 3.28 3.67
C PHE A 57 12.49 3.19 3.97
N ILE A 58 12.11 2.65 5.13
CA ILE A 58 10.69 2.52 5.50
C ILE A 58 10.04 3.88 5.68
N ASP A 59 10.72 4.84 6.30
CA ASP A 59 10.22 6.20 6.42
C ASP A 59 10.00 6.86 5.05
N PHE A 60 10.96 6.73 4.15
CA PHE A 60 10.84 7.18 2.76
C PHE A 60 9.66 6.50 2.06
N TYR A 61 9.55 5.18 2.19
CA TYR A 61 8.46 4.41 1.59
C TYR A 61 7.09 4.91 2.07
N LEU A 62 6.91 5.05 3.37
CA LEU A 62 5.64 5.52 3.95
C LEU A 62 5.31 6.96 3.56
N SER A 63 6.32 7.78 3.29
CA SER A 63 6.12 9.18 2.88
C SER A 63 5.66 9.32 1.43
N TYR A 64 6.05 8.40 0.55
CA TYR A 64 5.85 8.56 -0.89
C TYR A 64 5.03 7.46 -1.56
N VAL A 65 4.67 6.38 -0.85
CA VAL A 65 4.02 5.21 -1.46
C VAL A 65 2.75 5.59 -2.22
N ASN A 66 1.89 6.41 -1.66
CA ASN A 66 0.62 6.77 -2.30
C ASN A 66 0.79 7.66 -3.53
N GLU A 67 1.91 8.37 -3.65
CA GLU A 67 2.21 9.17 -4.83
C GLU A 67 2.67 8.29 -6.01
N GLU A 68 3.40 7.23 -5.72
CA GLU A 68 4.05 6.38 -6.73
C GLU A 68 3.27 5.11 -7.06
N ILE A 69 2.42 4.63 -6.15
CA ILE A 69 1.84 3.29 -6.23
C ILE A 69 0.91 3.11 -7.44
N VAL A 70 0.21 4.15 -7.85
CA VAL A 70 -0.69 4.10 -9.01
C VAL A 70 0.10 3.82 -10.30
N GLY A 71 1.28 4.43 -10.43
CA GLY A 71 2.17 4.18 -11.56
C GLY A 71 2.72 2.75 -11.63
N VAL A 72 2.76 2.08 -10.47
CA VAL A 72 3.17 0.65 -10.38
C VAL A 72 2.01 -0.29 -10.70
N GLY A 73 0.77 0.18 -10.66
CA GLY A 73 -0.42 -0.61 -10.98
C GLY A 73 -1.20 -1.12 -9.77
N TYR A 74 -0.96 -0.54 -8.61
CA TYR A 74 -1.72 -0.83 -7.38
C TYR A 74 -2.55 0.38 -6.96
N PHE A 75 -3.46 0.17 -6.03
CA PHE A 75 -4.26 1.25 -5.47
C PHE A 75 -3.60 1.86 -4.24
N PRO A 76 -3.75 3.18 -4.02
CA PRO A 76 -3.22 3.82 -2.83
C PRO A 76 -3.80 3.21 -1.54
N ALA A 77 -3.00 3.18 -0.48
CA ALA A 77 -3.47 2.82 0.85
C ALA A 77 -4.47 3.86 1.36
N HIS A 78 -5.44 3.38 2.14
CA HIS A 78 -6.34 4.28 2.87
C HIS A 78 -5.53 5.22 3.76
N GLU A 79 -5.92 6.49 3.82
CA GLU A 79 -5.16 7.50 4.55
C GLU A 79 -4.95 7.15 6.02
N GLU A 80 -5.97 6.59 6.67
CA GLU A 80 -5.86 6.16 8.07
C GLU A 80 -4.85 5.01 8.25
N ALA A 81 -4.82 4.07 7.31
CA ALA A 81 -3.86 2.96 7.33
C ALA A 81 -2.43 3.47 7.16
N LEU A 82 -2.22 4.43 6.27
CA LEU A 82 -0.90 5.05 6.07
C LEU A 82 -0.44 5.82 7.31
N LYS A 83 -1.33 6.61 7.91
CA LYS A 83 -1.05 7.33 9.16
C LYS A 83 -0.71 6.38 10.31
N LYS A 84 -1.43 5.26 10.41
CA LYS A 84 -1.14 4.22 11.40
C LYS A 84 0.24 3.62 11.19
N GLY A 85 0.61 3.34 9.94
CA GLY A 85 1.96 2.85 9.62
C GLY A 85 3.05 3.83 10.01
N GLN A 86 2.87 5.11 9.73
CA GLN A 86 3.79 6.17 10.13
C GLN A 86 3.92 6.29 11.64
N ALA A 87 2.80 6.19 12.37
CA ALA A 87 2.81 6.20 13.84
C ALA A 87 3.56 4.99 14.43
N LEU A 88 3.40 3.81 13.84
CA LEU A 88 4.13 2.60 14.24
C LEU A 88 5.63 2.75 14.00
N TRP A 89 6.04 3.37 12.91
CA TRP A 89 7.45 3.67 12.64
C TRP A 89 8.03 4.60 13.70
N LEU A 90 7.34 5.69 14.03
CA LEU A 90 7.75 6.63 15.08
C LEU A 90 7.87 5.93 16.43
N GLU A 91 6.93 5.08 16.80
CA GLU A 91 6.97 4.32 18.04
C GLU A 91 8.16 3.36 18.08
N ALA A 92 8.45 2.68 16.96
CA ALA A 92 9.59 1.77 16.85
C ALA A 92 10.93 2.51 17.00
N MET A 93 11.01 3.77 16.57
CA MET A 93 12.21 4.59 16.61
C MET A 93 12.30 5.47 17.85
N LYS A 94 11.32 5.40 18.75
CA LYS A 94 11.24 6.21 19.96
C LYS A 94 12.46 5.99 20.86
N GLY A 95 13.02 7.10 21.33
CA GLY A 95 14.21 7.07 22.20
C GLY A 95 15.54 7.11 21.45
N LEU A 96 15.53 7.09 20.10
CA LEU A 96 16.74 7.23 19.28
C LEU A 96 16.98 8.66 18.78
N TYR A 97 15.96 9.50 18.85
CA TYR A 97 16.01 10.89 18.37
C TYR A 97 15.55 11.85 19.45
#